data_46bef2af9c368ea534e47ab1a121f1bc
#
_entry.id   46bef2af9c368ea534e47ab1a121f1bc
#
_cell.length_a   1.000
_cell.length_b   1.000
_cell.length_c   1.000
_cell.angle_alpha   90.00
_cell.angle_beta   90.00
_cell.angle_gamma   90.00
#
_symmetry.space_group_name_H-M   'P 1'
#
loop_
_entity.id
_entity.type
_entity.pdbx_description
1 polymer ?
#
loop_
_entity_poly.entity_id
_entity_poly.type
_entity_poly.pdbx_seq_one_letter_code
_entity_poly.pdbx_strand_id
1 'polypeptide(L)'
;MAAPLKVEFHFDFGSPNAYLAELVLPEIEQRTGVKFDYIPVLLGGVYKATGNLSPAESLHGIRNKPEYNALETERFLRHHNITKFKSNPFFPVNTLALMRGVVAAQFEGLFEPYFRAAYHHMWVEPKKMDDPQVFRDAFLSSGLDIDRIIARAQQDDVKKRLIENTGNAVARGSFGSPTFYVGDEIFFGKDRLREVEEEIVAQLATGRRKTA
;
A
#
# COMPACT_ATOMS: atom_id res chain seq x y z
N MET A 1 28.30 -0.77 -15.12
CA MET A 1 27.55 -1.51 -14.09
C MET A 1 26.07 -1.43 -14.46
N ALA A 2 25.34 -2.55 -14.45
CA ALA A 2 23.88 -2.51 -14.66
C ALA A 2 23.24 -1.69 -13.51
N ALA A 3 22.18 -0.93 -13.81
CA ALA A 3 21.40 -0.25 -12.77
C ALA A 3 20.86 -1.28 -11.77
N PRO A 4 20.79 -0.95 -10.48
CA PRO A 4 20.23 -1.86 -9.49
C PRO A 4 18.77 -2.18 -9.83
N LEU A 5 18.35 -3.42 -9.56
CA LEU A 5 16.99 -3.85 -9.77
C LEU A 5 16.05 -2.98 -8.92
N LYS A 6 15.08 -2.34 -9.56
CA LYS A 6 14.04 -1.55 -8.90
C LYS A 6 12.84 -2.42 -8.62
N VAL A 7 12.41 -2.46 -7.37
CA VAL A 7 11.22 -3.19 -6.93
C VAL A 7 10.31 -2.22 -6.19
N GLU A 8 9.07 -2.07 -6.64
CA GLU A 8 8.14 -1.06 -6.13
C GLU A 8 6.91 -1.72 -5.50
N PHE A 9 6.47 -1.17 -4.39
CA PHE A 9 5.20 -1.48 -3.72
C PHE A 9 4.29 -0.27 -3.78
N HIS A 10 3.28 -0.32 -4.65
CA HIS A 10 2.26 0.72 -4.80
C HIS A 10 1.11 0.45 -3.85
N PHE A 11 0.88 1.36 -2.92
CA PHE A 11 -0.05 1.16 -1.82
C PHE A 11 -1.00 2.35 -1.59
N ASP A 12 -2.14 2.04 -0.97
CA ASP A 12 -3.07 2.99 -0.35
C ASP A 12 -3.50 2.40 1.00
N PHE A 13 -3.53 3.21 2.06
CA PHE A 13 -3.93 2.78 3.40
C PHE A 13 -5.35 2.23 3.48
N GLY A 14 -6.23 2.59 2.55
CA GLY A 14 -7.59 2.06 2.43
C GLY A 14 -7.66 0.61 1.94
N SER A 15 -6.55 0.03 1.45
CA SER A 15 -6.52 -1.35 1.01
C SER A 15 -6.10 -2.30 2.15
N PRO A 16 -6.99 -3.18 2.66
CA PRO A 16 -6.61 -4.21 3.62
C PRO A 16 -5.57 -5.18 3.02
N ASN A 17 -5.66 -5.45 1.72
CA ASN A 17 -4.70 -6.32 1.04
C ASN A 17 -3.31 -5.67 0.94
N ALA A 18 -3.22 -4.33 0.82
CA ALA A 18 -1.94 -3.64 0.85
C ALA A 18 -1.30 -3.71 2.25
N TYR A 19 -2.10 -3.55 3.31
CA TYR A 19 -1.63 -3.74 4.68
C TYR A 19 -1.12 -5.16 4.92
N LEU A 20 -1.89 -6.17 4.53
CA LEU A 20 -1.51 -7.57 4.72
C LEU A 20 -0.26 -7.93 3.93
N ALA A 21 -0.13 -7.44 2.71
CA ALA A 21 1.07 -7.63 1.90
C ALA A 21 2.30 -6.99 2.55
N GLU A 22 2.17 -5.75 3.02
CA GLU A 22 3.27 -5.01 3.66
C GLU A 22 3.88 -5.76 4.84
N LEU A 23 3.07 -6.45 5.64
CA LEU A 23 3.55 -7.25 6.77
C LEU A 23 4.47 -8.43 6.36
N VAL A 24 4.41 -8.84 5.09
CA VAL A 24 5.23 -9.95 4.54
C VAL A 24 6.48 -9.44 3.80
N LEU A 25 6.46 -8.18 3.30
CA LEU A 25 7.58 -7.62 2.53
C LEU A 25 8.94 -7.72 3.25
N PRO A 26 9.07 -7.46 4.57
CA PRO A 26 10.35 -7.55 5.25
C PRO A 26 11.00 -8.93 5.16
N GLU A 27 10.21 -10.01 5.11
CA GLU A 27 10.73 -11.38 4.95
C GLU A 27 11.25 -11.61 3.53
N ILE A 28 10.55 -11.09 2.51
CA ILE A 28 11.00 -11.15 1.11
C ILE A 28 12.29 -10.34 0.95
N GLU A 29 12.35 -9.15 1.51
CA GLU A 29 13.56 -8.32 1.51
C GLU A 29 14.75 -9.03 2.16
N GLN A 30 14.52 -9.72 3.28
CA GLN A 30 15.56 -10.48 3.97
C GLN A 30 16.08 -11.63 3.09
N ARG A 31 15.18 -12.38 2.42
CA ARG A 31 15.57 -13.52 1.58
C ARG A 31 16.26 -13.11 0.27
N THR A 32 15.80 -12.03 -0.34
CA THR A 32 16.29 -11.57 -1.65
C THR A 32 17.46 -10.59 -1.57
N GLY A 33 17.57 -9.86 -0.44
CA GLY A 33 18.51 -8.74 -0.28
C GLY A 33 18.09 -7.47 -1.03
N VAL A 34 16.89 -7.43 -1.62
CA VAL A 34 16.36 -6.29 -2.35
C VAL A 34 15.31 -5.57 -1.51
N LYS A 35 15.38 -4.24 -1.49
CA LYS A 35 14.40 -3.39 -0.79
C LYS A 35 13.29 -2.96 -1.74
N PHE A 36 12.07 -2.85 -1.19
CA PHE A 36 10.94 -2.28 -1.90
C PHE A 36 10.94 -0.75 -1.79
N ASP A 37 10.72 -0.08 -2.91
CA ASP A 37 10.39 1.35 -2.95
C ASP A 37 8.89 1.50 -2.66
N TYR A 38 8.55 2.17 -1.59
CA TYR A 38 7.15 2.41 -1.16
C TYR A 38 6.57 3.62 -1.89
N ILE A 39 5.65 3.36 -2.83
CA ILE A 39 5.04 4.38 -3.70
C ILE A 39 3.59 4.60 -3.29
N PRO A 40 3.28 5.72 -2.62
CA PRO A 40 1.89 6.06 -2.30
C PRO A 40 1.10 6.40 -3.57
N VAL A 41 -0.05 5.75 -3.75
CA VAL A 41 -1.00 6.02 -4.84
C VAL A 41 -2.39 6.27 -4.25
N LEU A 42 -3.23 7.09 -4.89
CA LEU A 42 -4.60 7.29 -4.43
C LEU A 42 -5.52 6.27 -5.09
N LEU A 43 -5.99 5.28 -4.33
CA LEU A 43 -6.80 4.16 -4.86
C LEU A 43 -8.10 4.63 -5.52
N GLY A 44 -8.79 5.62 -4.93
CA GLY A 44 -9.96 6.24 -5.58
C GLY A 44 -9.62 6.92 -6.91
N GLY A 45 -8.40 7.46 -7.04
CA GLY A 45 -7.89 8.02 -8.31
C GLY A 45 -7.62 6.92 -9.35
N VAL A 46 -7.03 5.80 -8.91
CA VAL A 46 -6.81 4.62 -9.77
C VAL A 46 -8.15 4.08 -10.28
N TYR A 47 -9.14 3.88 -9.42
CA TYR A 47 -10.46 3.40 -9.81
C TYR A 47 -11.14 4.33 -10.81
N LYS A 48 -11.12 5.64 -10.55
CA LYS A 48 -11.68 6.64 -11.47
C LYS A 48 -11.02 6.60 -12.85
N ALA A 49 -9.71 6.46 -12.92
CA ALA A 49 -8.96 6.48 -14.17
C ALA A 49 -9.09 5.18 -14.98
N THR A 50 -9.33 4.04 -14.31
CA THR A 50 -9.40 2.72 -14.97
C THR A 50 -10.84 2.22 -15.18
N GLY A 51 -11.84 2.91 -14.62
CA GLY A 51 -13.23 2.42 -14.62
C GLY A 51 -13.45 1.22 -13.69
N ASN A 52 -12.49 0.92 -12.80
CA ASN A 52 -12.63 -0.14 -11.82
C ASN A 52 -13.49 0.32 -10.63
N LEU A 53 -14.02 -0.64 -9.88
CA LEU A 53 -14.81 -0.42 -8.66
C LEU A 53 -14.12 -1.03 -7.46
N SER A 54 -14.40 -0.48 -6.28
CA SER A 54 -13.91 -1.07 -5.04
C SER A 54 -14.50 -2.47 -4.84
N PRO A 55 -13.79 -3.42 -4.17
CA PRO A 55 -14.36 -4.71 -3.84
C PRO A 55 -15.66 -4.60 -3.02
N ALA A 56 -15.83 -3.55 -2.20
CA ALA A 56 -17.07 -3.29 -1.46
C ALA A 56 -18.26 -3.06 -2.39
N GLU A 57 -18.04 -2.47 -3.57
CA GLU A 57 -19.07 -2.21 -4.58
C GLU A 57 -19.19 -3.38 -5.57
N SER A 58 -18.05 -3.84 -6.13
CA SER A 58 -18.02 -4.85 -7.18
C SER A 58 -18.42 -6.25 -6.73
N LEU A 59 -18.34 -6.55 -5.42
CA LEU A 59 -18.75 -7.83 -4.85
C LEU A 59 -20.20 -7.84 -4.36
N HIS A 60 -20.85 -6.67 -4.34
CA HIS A 60 -22.22 -6.56 -3.86
C HIS A 60 -23.17 -7.42 -4.70
N GLY A 61 -23.99 -8.25 -4.03
CA GLY A 61 -24.97 -9.13 -4.69
C GLY A 61 -24.40 -10.41 -5.30
N ILE A 62 -23.11 -10.64 -5.29
CA ILE A 62 -22.52 -11.91 -5.74
C ILE A 62 -22.53 -12.93 -4.60
N ARG A 63 -23.45 -13.89 -4.67
CA ARG A 63 -23.61 -14.94 -3.66
C ARG A 63 -22.32 -15.72 -3.46
N ASN A 64 -21.95 -16.01 -2.22
CA ASN A 64 -20.79 -16.80 -1.77
C ASN A 64 -19.42 -16.13 -1.98
N LYS A 65 -19.31 -15.04 -2.73
CA LYS A 65 -18.02 -14.41 -3.01
C LYS A 65 -17.45 -13.62 -1.83
N PRO A 66 -18.26 -12.86 -1.07
CA PRO A 66 -17.79 -12.22 0.16
C PRO A 66 -17.30 -13.23 1.20
N GLU A 67 -18.02 -14.33 1.38
CA GLU A 67 -17.67 -15.40 2.31
C GLU A 67 -16.36 -16.09 1.92
N TYR A 68 -16.19 -16.36 0.63
CA TYR A 68 -14.94 -16.92 0.12
C TYR A 68 -13.76 -15.96 0.33
N ASN A 69 -13.93 -14.67 0.08
CA ASN A 69 -12.88 -13.68 0.31
C ASN A 69 -12.50 -13.58 1.80
N ALA A 70 -13.47 -13.68 2.70
CA ALA A 70 -13.21 -13.72 4.14
C ALA A 70 -12.36 -14.96 4.49
N LEU A 71 -12.71 -16.14 3.96
CA LEU A 71 -11.96 -17.37 4.15
C LEU A 71 -10.51 -17.27 3.62
N GLU A 72 -10.30 -16.67 2.43
CA GLU A 72 -8.95 -16.45 1.88
C GLU A 72 -8.15 -15.48 2.76
N THR A 73 -8.79 -14.45 3.31
CA THR A 73 -8.13 -13.56 4.26
C THR A 73 -7.69 -14.31 5.52
N GLU A 74 -8.56 -15.13 6.10
CA GLU A 74 -8.21 -15.96 7.27
C GLU A 74 -7.07 -16.95 6.99
N ARG A 75 -7.03 -17.55 5.80
CA ARG A 75 -5.95 -18.43 5.35
C ARG A 75 -4.62 -17.68 5.28
N PHE A 76 -4.63 -16.48 4.70
CA PHE A 76 -3.46 -15.61 4.62
C PHE A 76 -2.96 -15.23 6.01
N LEU A 77 -3.85 -14.78 6.91
CA LEU A 77 -3.52 -14.42 8.29
C LEU A 77 -2.84 -15.58 9.04
N ARG A 78 -3.40 -16.80 8.92
CA ARG A 78 -2.83 -18.00 9.55
C ARG A 78 -1.47 -18.36 8.96
N HIS A 79 -1.34 -18.33 7.63
CA HIS A 79 -0.11 -18.70 6.94
C HIS A 79 1.07 -17.82 7.34
N HIS A 80 0.81 -16.52 7.51
CA HIS A 80 1.84 -15.53 7.87
C HIS A 80 1.86 -15.16 9.36
N ASN A 81 1.12 -15.89 10.23
CA ASN A 81 1.05 -15.64 11.67
C ASN A 81 0.65 -14.19 12.04
N ILE A 82 -0.22 -13.57 11.23
CA ILE A 82 -0.72 -12.21 11.44
C ILE A 82 -1.90 -12.27 12.42
N THR A 83 -1.70 -11.76 13.65
CA THR A 83 -2.68 -11.86 14.73
C THR A 83 -3.38 -10.54 15.06
N LYS A 84 -2.89 -9.41 14.56
CA LYS A 84 -3.37 -8.08 14.95
C LYS A 84 -4.34 -7.45 13.95
N PHE A 85 -4.52 -8.03 12.77
CA PHE A 85 -5.43 -7.50 11.76
C PHE A 85 -6.89 -7.47 12.24
N LYS A 86 -7.55 -6.33 11.99
CA LYS A 86 -8.99 -6.16 12.22
C LYS A 86 -9.61 -5.44 11.03
N SER A 87 -10.75 -5.95 10.56
CA SER A 87 -11.56 -5.24 9.56
C SER A 87 -12.02 -3.89 10.11
N ASN A 88 -11.88 -2.84 9.32
CA ASN A 88 -12.29 -1.50 9.73
C ASN A 88 -13.82 -1.37 9.60
N PRO A 89 -14.55 -1.11 10.72
CA PRO A 89 -16.01 -0.99 10.70
C PRO A 89 -16.51 0.26 9.96
N PHE A 90 -15.62 1.22 9.68
CA PHE A 90 -15.92 2.44 8.94
C PHE A 90 -15.59 2.33 7.44
N PHE A 91 -15.21 1.13 6.98
CA PHE A 91 -14.86 0.91 5.57
C PHE A 91 -16.09 1.09 4.65
N PRO A 92 -15.95 1.75 3.48
CA PRO A 92 -14.73 2.35 2.95
C PRO A 92 -14.41 3.73 3.56
N VAL A 93 -13.14 3.94 3.95
CA VAL A 93 -12.63 5.21 4.47
C VAL A 93 -12.06 6.04 3.31
N ASN A 94 -12.36 7.33 3.24
CA ASN A 94 -11.72 8.23 2.27
C ASN A 94 -10.27 8.50 2.67
N THR A 95 -9.32 7.97 1.91
CA THR A 95 -7.90 8.00 2.24
C THR A 95 -7.14 9.21 1.71
N LEU A 96 -7.80 10.19 1.07
CA LEU A 96 -7.08 11.33 0.46
C LEU A 96 -6.18 12.07 1.45
N ALA A 97 -6.67 12.33 2.67
CA ALA A 97 -5.87 12.99 3.71
C ALA A 97 -4.69 12.11 4.16
N LEU A 98 -4.92 10.81 4.37
CA LEU A 98 -3.89 9.83 4.71
C LEU A 98 -2.81 9.75 3.63
N MET A 99 -3.19 9.69 2.36
CA MET A 99 -2.25 9.54 1.25
C MET A 99 -1.48 10.83 0.94
N ARG A 100 -2.07 12.01 1.11
CA ARG A 100 -1.33 13.28 1.10
C ARG A 100 -0.37 13.38 2.29
N GLY A 101 -0.82 12.94 3.46
CA GLY A 101 -0.02 12.91 4.67
C GLY A 101 1.23 12.04 4.55
N VAL A 102 1.13 10.85 3.96
CA VAL A 102 2.33 9.99 3.77
C VAL A 102 3.31 10.58 2.75
N VAL A 103 2.85 11.23 1.70
CA VAL A 103 3.75 11.95 0.76
C VAL A 103 4.43 13.12 1.48
N ALA A 104 3.69 13.88 2.30
CA ALA A 104 4.25 14.93 3.14
C ALA A 104 5.31 14.37 4.10
N ALA A 105 5.01 13.24 4.75
CA ALA A 105 5.94 12.56 5.65
C ALA A 105 7.21 12.06 4.93
N GLN A 106 7.10 11.61 3.67
CA GLN A 106 8.29 11.30 2.84
C GLN A 106 9.19 12.52 2.66
N PHE A 107 8.63 13.70 2.35
CA PHE A 107 9.39 14.93 2.19
C PHE A 107 10.01 15.45 3.49
N GLU A 108 9.37 15.16 4.63
CA GLU A 108 9.84 15.59 5.97
C GLU A 108 10.75 14.56 6.66
N GLY A 109 11.05 13.41 6.02
CA GLY A 109 11.85 12.34 6.62
C GLY A 109 11.13 11.59 7.76
N LEU A 110 9.79 11.67 7.79
CA LEU A 110 8.93 11.04 8.80
C LEU A 110 8.09 9.88 8.22
N PHE A 111 8.52 9.32 7.09
CA PHE A 111 7.77 8.27 6.40
C PHE A 111 7.42 7.09 7.32
N GLU A 112 8.43 6.48 7.94
CA GLU A 112 8.23 5.25 8.71
C GLU A 112 7.29 5.43 9.91
N PRO A 113 7.45 6.42 10.80
CA PRO A 113 6.54 6.62 11.92
C PRO A 113 5.12 6.96 11.45
N TYR A 114 4.95 7.77 10.39
CA TYR A 114 3.65 8.08 9.82
C TYR A 114 2.98 6.82 9.23
N PHE A 115 3.71 6.06 8.43
CA PHE A 115 3.25 4.87 7.75
C PHE A 115 2.76 3.80 8.74
N ARG A 116 3.54 3.54 9.80
CA ARG A 116 3.16 2.59 10.86
C ARG A 116 1.91 3.05 11.62
N ALA A 117 1.83 4.33 11.99
CA ALA A 117 0.66 4.89 12.68
C ALA A 117 -0.59 4.81 11.80
N ALA A 118 -0.49 5.18 10.51
CA ALA A 118 -1.61 5.13 9.58
C ALA A 118 -2.17 3.71 9.44
N TYR A 119 -1.34 2.71 9.20
CA TYR A 119 -1.78 1.32 9.12
C TYR A 119 -2.30 0.78 10.45
N HIS A 120 -1.70 1.18 11.58
CA HIS A 120 -2.20 0.81 12.90
C HIS A 120 -3.64 1.27 13.10
N HIS A 121 -3.94 2.54 12.81
CA HIS A 121 -5.27 3.13 12.98
C HIS A 121 -6.25 2.77 11.86
N MET A 122 -5.79 2.19 10.79
CA MET A 122 -6.68 1.63 9.76
C MET A 122 -7.02 0.16 10.03
N TRP A 123 -6.07 -0.69 10.51
CA TRP A 123 -6.22 -2.13 10.45
C TRP A 123 -5.81 -2.90 11.73
N VAL A 124 -5.35 -2.24 12.79
CA VAL A 124 -5.04 -2.85 14.10
C VAL A 124 -5.97 -2.32 15.18
N GLU A 125 -6.05 -1.01 15.31
CA GLU A 125 -7.04 -0.27 16.11
C GLU A 125 -7.89 0.60 15.20
N PRO A 126 -8.83 -0.01 14.44
CA PRO A 126 -9.52 0.67 13.37
C PRO A 126 -10.32 1.89 13.83
N LYS A 127 -10.07 3.02 13.17
CA LYS A 127 -10.74 4.30 13.41
C LYS A 127 -11.32 4.87 12.12
N LYS A 128 -12.24 5.83 12.26
CA LYS A 128 -12.81 6.59 11.14
C LYS A 128 -11.81 7.66 10.68
N MET A 129 -10.74 7.22 9.97
CA MET A 129 -9.59 8.06 9.64
C MET A 129 -9.87 9.13 8.57
N ASP A 130 -11.08 9.22 8.04
CA ASP A 130 -11.57 10.33 7.21
C ASP A 130 -12.32 11.41 8.02
N ASP A 131 -12.49 11.22 9.33
CA ASP A 131 -12.92 12.26 10.25
C ASP A 131 -11.69 13.09 10.69
N PRO A 132 -11.68 14.42 10.48
CA PRO A 132 -10.50 15.24 10.76
C PRO A 132 -10.05 15.22 12.23
N GLN A 133 -11.01 15.14 13.19
CA GLN A 133 -10.65 15.11 14.61
C GLN A 133 -10.08 13.74 14.99
N VAL A 134 -10.73 12.65 14.53
CA VAL A 134 -10.25 11.28 14.76
C VAL A 134 -8.85 11.08 14.15
N PHE A 135 -8.63 11.59 12.93
CA PHE A 135 -7.33 11.56 12.27
C PHE A 135 -6.26 12.24 13.14
N ARG A 136 -6.51 13.48 13.59
CA ARG A 136 -5.57 14.23 14.40
C ARG A 136 -5.23 13.52 15.71
N ASP A 137 -6.25 13.09 16.45
CA ASP A 137 -6.10 12.43 17.76
C ASP A 137 -5.35 11.09 17.62
N ALA A 138 -5.62 10.33 16.56
CA ALA A 138 -4.95 9.08 16.27
C ALA A 138 -3.44 9.25 16.08
N PHE A 139 -3.02 10.22 15.27
CA PHE A 139 -1.60 10.46 15.04
C PHE A 139 -0.89 11.11 16.26
N LEU A 140 -1.57 12.00 16.98
CA LEU A 140 -1.05 12.55 18.25
C LEU A 140 -0.81 11.43 19.28
N SER A 141 -1.76 10.48 19.40
CA SER A 141 -1.58 9.33 20.29
C SER A 141 -0.42 8.43 19.92
N SER A 142 0.02 8.48 18.66
CA SER A 142 1.20 7.80 18.14
C SER A 142 2.51 8.62 18.29
N GLY A 143 2.46 9.77 18.93
CA GLY A 143 3.63 10.62 19.19
C GLY A 143 4.11 11.46 17.98
N LEU A 144 3.26 11.63 16.95
CA LEU A 144 3.58 12.42 15.77
C LEU A 144 3.11 13.87 15.89
N ASP A 145 3.95 14.83 15.52
CA ASP A 145 3.53 16.22 15.25
C ASP A 145 2.71 16.26 13.95
N ILE A 146 1.45 15.85 14.07
CA ILE A 146 0.57 15.72 12.91
C ILE A 146 0.20 17.06 12.30
N ASP A 147 0.23 18.17 13.05
CA ASP A 147 -0.12 19.50 12.54
C ASP A 147 0.88 19.95 11.49
N ARG A 148 2.16 19.67 11.69
CA ARG A 148 3.22 19.91 10.70
C ARG A 148 2.93 19.09 9.42
N ILE A 149 2.57 17.84 9.55
CA ILE A 149 2.25 16.98 8.40
C ILE A 149 0.98 17.45 7.68
N ILE A 150 -0.07 17.83 8.42
CA ILE A 150 -1.32 18.36 7.85
C ILE A 150 -1.02 19.64 7.05
N ALA A 151 -0.24 20.58 7.60
CA ALA A 151 0.15 21.80 6.91
C ALA A 151 0.98 21.50 5.65
N ARG A 152 1.95 20.59 5.74
CA ARG A 152 2.78 20.15 4.61
C ARG A 152 1.96 19.45 3.52
N ALA A 153 0.97 18.66 3.87
CA ALA A 153 0.08 17.95 2.95
C ALA A 153 -0.80 18.88 2.09
N GLN A 154 -0.92 20.17 2.46
CA GLN A 154 -1.65 21.16 1.66
C GLN A 154 -0.78 21.83 0.59
N GLN A 155 0.53 21.62 0.59
CA GLN A 155 1.43 22.21 -0.39
C GLN A 155 1.26 21.55 -1.77
N ASP A 156 1.47 22.36 -2.83
CA ASP A 156 1.18 21.91 -4.19
C ASP A 156 2.13 20.82 -4.69
N ASP A 157 3.38 20.79 -4.24
CA ASP A 157 4.34 19.74 -4.56
C ASP A 157 3.92 18.38 -4.00
N VAL A 158 3.34 18.33 -2.78
CA VAL A 158 2.80 17.11 -2.19
C VAL A 158 1.59 16.61 -2.99
N LYS A 159 0.64 17.51 -3.30
CA LYS A 159 -0.55 17.16 -4.11
C LYS A 159 -0.13 16.67 -5.49
N LYS A 160 0.79 17.37 -6.14
CA LYS A 160 1.34 17.01 -7.44
C LYS A 160 2.03 15.66 -7.43
N ARG A 161 2.87 15.38 -6.41
CA ARG A 161 3.55 14.09 -6.26
C ARG A 161 2.55 12.92 -6.15
N LEU A 162 1.49 13.05 -5.35
CA LEU A 162 0.47 12.00 -5.24
C LEU A 162 -0.29 11.79 -6.56
N ILE A 163 -0.60 12.89 -7.29
CA ILE A 163 -1.24 12.81 -8.60
C ILE A 163 -0.31 12.12 -9.61
N GLU A 164 0.97 12.49 -9.65
CA GLU A 164 1.97 11.89 -10.53
C GLU A 164 2.17 10.40 -10.23
N ASN A 165 2.32 10.02 -8.96
CA ASN A 165 2.44 8.61 -8.57
C ASN A 165 1.22 7.81 -9.04
N THR A 166 0.01 8.35 -8.81
CA THR A 166 -1.24 7.68 -9.20
C THR A 166 -1.37 7.57 -10.71
N GLY A 167 -1.08 8.65 -11.45
CA GLY A 167 -1.12 8.66 -12.92
C GLY A 167 -0.08 7.71 -13.55
N ASN A 168 1.14 7.72 -13.03
CA ASN A 168 2.21 6.80 -13.48
C ASN A 168 1.86 5.34 -13.20
N ALA A 169 1.27 5.03 -12.04
CA ALA A 169 0.80 3.69 -11.74
C ALA A 169 -0.24 3.21 -12.76
N VAL A 170 -1.24 4.04 -13.06
CA VAL A 170 -2.26 3.72 -14.09
C VAL A 170 -1.65 3.57 -15.48
N ALA A 171 -0.75 4.47 -15.88
CA ALA A 171 -0.08 4.41 -17.18
C ALA A 171 0.76 3.13 -17.35
N ARG A 172 1.27 2.56 -16.23
CA ARG A 172 2.02 1.29 -16.20
C ARG A 172 1.12 0.06 -16.02
N GLY A 173 -0.20 0.21 -16.00
CA GLY A 173 -1.15 -0.91 -15.94
C GLY A 173 -1.77 -1.19 -14.57
N SER A 174 -1.51 -0.39 -13.53
CA SER A 174 -2.20 -0.54 -12.24
C SER A 174 -3.69 -0.26 -12.36
N PHE A 175 -4.50 -1.09 -11.73
CA PHE A 175 -5.96 -0.94 -11.63
C PHE A 175 -6.48 -1.09 -10.19
N GLY A 176 -5.57 -1.25 -9.21
CA GLY A 176 -5.91 -1.42 -7.80
C GLY A 176 -4.68 -1.38 -6.88
N SER A 177 -4.84 -1.76 -5.61
CA SER A 177 -3.79 -1.80 -4.59
C SER A 177 -3.96 -3.05 -3.70
N PRO A 178 -2.86 -3.75 -3.31
CA PRO A 178 -1.48 -3.46 -3.69
C PRO A 178 -1.18 -3.80 -5.16
N THR A 179 -0.27 -3.04 -5.77
CA THR A 179 0.37 -3.41 -7.03
C THR A 179 1.88 -3.38 -6.82
N PHE A 180 2.57 -4.39 -7.34
CA PHE A 180 4.03 -4.50 -7.29
C PHE A 180 4.61 -4.37 -8.69
N TYR A 181 5.80 -3.79 -8.78
CA TYR A 181 6.60 -3.83 -9.99
C TYR A 181 7.98 -4.40 -9.66
N VAL A 182 8.43 -5.34 -10.47
CA VAL A 182 9.80 -5.88 -10.43
C VAL A 182 10.44 -5.56 -11.79
N GLY A 183 11.19 -4.46 -11.84
CA GLY A 183 11.56 -3.88 -13.14
C GLY A 183 10.30 -3.45 -13.91
N ASP A 184 10.05 -4.10 -15.05
CA ASP A 184 8.89 -3.83 -15.91
C ASP A 184 7.72 -4.80 -15.67
N GLU A 185 7.93 -5.89 -14.92
CA GLU A 185 6.89 -6.87 -14.62
C GLU A 185 5.92 -6.35 -13.54
N ILE A 186 4.61 -6.58 -13.75
CA ILE A 186 3.53 -6.12 -12.86
C ILE A 186 2.84 -7.29 -12.17
N PHE A 187 2.59 -7.15 -10.87
CA PHE A 187 1.84 -8.12 -10.05
C PHE A 187 0.79 -7.40 -9.22
N PHE A 188 -0.42 -7.95 -9.16
CA PHE A 188 -1.53 -7.34 -8.42
C PHE A 188 -2.01 -8.26 -7.29
N GLY A 189 -2.11 -7.70 -6.08
CA GLY A 189 -2.72 -8.33 -4.91
C GLY A 189 -1.72 -9.02 -3.99
N LYS A 190 -2.12 -9.18 -2.71
CA LYS A 190 -1.34 -9.87 -1.67
C LYS A 190 -1.02 -11.33 -2.00
N ASP A 191 -1.86 -11.94 -2.83
CA ASP A 191 -1.76 -13.37 -3.14
C ASP A 191 -0.69 -13.66 -4.23
N ARG A 192 0.01 -12.62 -4.72
CA ARG A 192 1.11 -12.71 -5.71
C ARG A 192 2.50 -12.49 -5.12
N LEU A 193 2.61 -12.44 -3.80
CA LEU A 193 3.90 -12.17 -3.14
C LEU A 193 4.95 -13.24 -3.44
N ARG A 194 4.54 -14.52 -3.63
CA ARG A 194 5.45 -15.58 -4.05
C ARG A 194 6.00 -15.31 -5.45
N GLU A 195 5.15 -14.98 -6.40
CA GLU A 195 5.53 -14.69 -7.78
C GLU A 195 6.40 -13.42 -7.86
N VAL A 196 6.13 -12.41 -7.02
CA VAL A 196 6.98 -11.21 -6.87
C VAL A 196 8.39 -11.62 -6.43
N GLU A 197 8.52 -12.46 -5.40
CA GLU A 197 9.82 -12.95 -4.92
C GLU A 197 10.55 -13.80 -5.96
N GLU A 198 9.85 -14.70 -6.63
CA GLU A 198 10.41 -15.54 -7.71
C GLU A 198 10.96 -14.66 -8.84
N GLU A 199 10.25 -13.60 -9.24
CA GLU A 199 10.69 -12.67 -10.27
C GLU A 199 11.91 -11.84 -9.84
N ILE A 200 11.95 -11.36 -8.58
CA ILE A 200 13.15 -10.68 -8.03
C ILE A 200 14.38 -11.59 -8.18
N VAL A 201 14.26 -12.84 -7.75
CA VAL A 201 15.36 -13.82 -7.83
C VAL A 201 15.78 -14.08 -9.28
N ALA A 202 14.83 -14.21 -10.20
CA ALA A 202 15.09 -14.45 -11.61
C ALA A 202 15.84 -13.27 -12.26
N GLN A 203 15.42 -12.03 -11.98
CA GLN A 203 16.09 -10.84 -12.54
C GLN A 203 17.48 -10.62 -11.94
N LEU A 204 17.69 -10.88 -10.66
CA LEU A 204 19.02 -10.84 -10.03
C LEU A 204 19.97 -11.86 -10.67
N ALA A 205 19.51 -13.09 -10.94
CA ALA A 205 20.31 -14.11 -11.59
C ALA A 205 20.70 -13.74 -13.03
N THR A 206 19.77 -13.10 -13.77
CA THR A 206 20.01 -12.63 -15.14
C THR A 206 20.96 -11.43 -15.17
N GLY A 207 20.85 -10.49 -14.24
CA GLY A 207 21.76 -9.35 -14.08
C GLY A 207 23.20 -9.78 -13.78
N ARG A 208 23.39 -10.80 -12.94
CA ARG A 208 24.71 -11.37 -12.62
C ARG A 208 25.39 -12.03 -13.85
N ARG A 209 24.60 -12.66 -14.74
CA ARG A 209 25.16 -13.29 -15.99
C ARG A 209 25.63 -12.27 -17.01
N LYS A 210 25.06 -11.04 -17.04
CA LYS A 210 25.48 -9.97 -17.95
C LYS A 210 26.76 -9.25 -17.50
N THR A 211 27.19 -9.45 -16.27
CA THR A 211 28.38 -8.79 -15.67
C THR A 211 29.55 -9.73 -15.45
N ALA A 212 29.40 -11.02 -15.75
CA ALA A 212 30.47 -12.06 -15.78
C ALA A 212 30.92 -12.36 -17.19
#